data_84a609cc3fa1893816bd56a8a22f6ad8
#
_entry.id   84a609cc3fa1893816bd56a8a22f6ad8
#
_cell.length_a   1.000
_cell.length_b   1.000
_cell.length_c   1.000
_cell.angle_alpha   90.00
_cell.angle_beta   90.00
_cell.angle_gamma   90.00
#
_symmetry.space_group_name_H-M   'P 1'
#
loop_
_entity.id
_entity.type
_entity.pdbx_description
1 polymer ?
#
loop_
_entity_poly.entity_id
_entity_poly.type
_entity_poly.pdbx_seq_one_letter_code
_entity_poly.pdbx_strand_id
1 'polypeptide(L)'
;MKSFTQKLALTTALVSSIALGAISAQAEPTAEVLHYWTSGSEAKAVKALKEDFEANGGKWLDAPVAGGGGDAQAAVLRSRVLSGNPPAAVQIKGLSIQEWAEADALGDLTKLGEEEGWDDVLPPLLQKIVKHDGKYVAVPVNIHRVDWIWANPESLAKVDGEPPRTWDEFNALADKLQAAGITPLAHGGQPWQDGTVFETVVLGMGGAEFFNKAFVEKDATTIKSDTMKKVFDQMRKMRGYVDADFSGRDWNLATSMVMRGEAAMQIMGDWAKGEFLAAGKVPGKDFLCVPTPSNGGYILNSDSFAMFNVSSEDDKAGQALLARLILGEKFQETFNLYKGSIPARMGVSTEKFDECAVKSMVDLQSASESGALVGSMAHEIAASGAIRGAILDVVTEHFNSDMTSDVAVERLAEAIELAE
;
A
#
# COMPACT_ATOMS: atom_id res chain seq x y z
N MET A 1 107.22 -5.13 13.07
CA MET A 1 106.86 -6.53 13.05
C MET A 1 105.33 -6.61 13.06
N LYS A 2 104.78 -7.17 12.06
CA LYS A 2 103.41 -7.48 11.64
C LYS A 2 102.28 -6.63 12.15
N SER A 3 101.85 -5.69 11.28
CA SER A 3 100.58 -4.94 11.26
C SER A 3 99.39 -5.87 11.01
N PHE A 4 98.34 -5.71 11.75
CA PHE A 4 97.04 -6.31 11.45
C PHE A 4 96.05 -5.19 11.19
N THR A 5 95.66 -5.00 9.95
CA THR A 5 94.61 -4.09 9.47
C THR A 5 93.25 -4.80 9.56
N GLN A 6 92.37 -4.33 10.42
CA GLN A 6 90.97 -4.75 10.44
C GLN A 6 90.21 -3.94 9.42
N LYS A 7 89.57 -4.64 8.46
CA LYS A 7 88.61 -4.09 7.54
C LYS A 7 87.19 -4.08 8.22
N LEU A 8 86.65 -2.91 8.40
CA LEU A 8 85.24 -2.70 8.87
C LEU A 8 84.33 -2.82 7.65
N ALA A 9 83.52 -3.86 7.63
CA ALA A 9 82.46 -3.99 6.62
C ALA A 9 81.16 -3.31 7.11
N LEU A 10 80.74 -2.25 6.42
CA LEU A 10 79.45 -1.56 6.63
C LEU A 10 78.37 -2.40 5.96
N THR A 11 77.52 -3.01 6.75
CA THR A 11 76.25 -3.68 6.27
C THR A 11 75.13 -2.65 6.26
N THR A 12 74.78 -2.20 5.07
CA THR A 12 73.59 -1.32 4.88
C THR A 12 72.32 -2.18 4.95
N ALA A 13 71.53 -2.07 6.02
CA ALA A 13 70.23 -2.71 6.13
C ALA A 13 69.19 -1.86 5.36
N LEU A 14 68.70 -2.42 4.26
CA LEU A 14 67.58 -1.86 3.49
C LEU A 14 66.28 -2.16 4.25
N VAL A 15 65.73 -1.16 4.93
CA VAL A 15 64.39 -1.26 5.56
C VAL A 15 63.36 -1.05 4.46
N SER A 16 62.82 -2.13 3.93
CA SER A 16 61.63 -2.11 3.05
C SER A 16 60.40 -1.74 3.86
N SER A 17 59.94 -0.51 3.79
CA SER A 17 58.66 -0.06 4.33
C SER A 17 57.54 -0.69 3.48
N ILE A 18 56.96 -1.76 3.97
CA ILE A 18 55.69 -2.30 3.43
C ILE A 18 54.62 -1.30 3.87
N ALA A 19 54.19 -0.42 2.95
CA ALA A 19 52.98 0.36 3.11
C ALA A 19 51.81 -0.65 3.07
N LEU A 20 51.29 -1.08 4.23
CA LEU A 20 49.97 -1.67 4.31
C LEU A 20 48.99 -0.57 3.88
N GLY A 21 48.58 -0.59 2.63
CA GLY A 21 47.40 0.13 2.19
C GLY A 21 46.24 -0.39 3.00
N ALA A 22 45.65 0.45 3.85
CA ALA A 22 44.36 0.16 4.47
C ALA A 22 43.38 -0.05 3.31
N ILE A 23 43.04 -1.30 3.01
CA ILE A 23 41.88 -1.64 2.18
C ILE A 23 40.71 -1.16 3.02
N SER A 24 40.15 0.01 2.70
CA SER A 24 38.87 0.40 3.23
C SER A 24 37.92 -0.73 2.84
N ALA A 25 37.43 -1.48 3.81
CA ALA A 25 36.35 -2.44 3.58
C ALA A 25 35.19 -1.63 2.98
N GLN A 26 34.87 -1.88 1.73
CA GLN A 26 33.73 -1.28 1.07
C GLN A 26 32.50 -1.85 1.77
N ALA A 27 31.55 -0.97 2.15
CA ALA A 27 30.30 -1.41 2.75
C ALA A 27 29.61 -2.44 1.84
N GLU A 28 29.17 -3.56 2.41
CA GLU A 28 28.36 -4.55 1.72
C GLU A 28 26.88 -4.15 1.87
N PRO A 29 26.24 -3.63 0.80
CA PRO A 29 24.87 -3.15 0.90
C PRO A 29 23.95 -4.22 1.50
N THR A 30 23.45 -4.02 2.71
CA THR A 30 22.57 -4.96 3.41
C THR A 30 21.28 -4.25 3.77
N ALA A 31 20.13 -4.88 3.53
CA ALA A 31 18.84 -4.34 3.94
C ALA A 31 17.98 -5.43 4.59
N GLU A 32 17.65 -5.24 5.86
CA GLU A 32 16.54 -5.95 6.47
C GLU A 32 15.24 -5.23 6.12
N VAL A 33 14.32 -5.94 5.46
CA VAL A 33 13.10 -5.38 4.89
C VAL A 33 11.89 -5.96 5.58
N LEU A 34 11.20 -5.12 6.37
CA LEU A 34 9.97 -5.48 7.06
C LEU A 34 8.77 -5.13 6.18
N HIS A 35 7.92 -6.13 5.89
CA HIS A 35 6.73 -5.96 5.06
C HIS A 35 5.63 -6.97 5.41
N TYR A 36 4.38 -6.71 4.94
CA TYR A 36 3.25 -7.64 5.14
C TYR A 36 2.75 -8.27 3.82
N TRP A 37 3.46 -8.14 2.73
CA TRP A 37 3.09 -8.70 1.43
C TRP A 37 3.40 -10.19 1.37
N THR A 38 2.44 -11.01 1.74
CA THR A 38 2.59 -12.48 1.87
C THR A 38 1.61 -13.29 1.01
N SER A 39 0.66 -12.64 0.32
CA SER A 39 -0.23 -13.32 -0.64
C SER A 39 0.52 -13.75 -1.91
N GLY A 40 -0.12 -14.52 -2.77
CA GLY A 40 0.52 -15.10 -3.95
C GLY A 40 1.15 -14.09 -4.90
N SER A 41 0.42 -13.03 -5.26
CA SER A 41 0.90 -11.97 -6.14
C SER A 41 1.87 -11.02 -5.43
N GLU A 42 1.59 -10.68 -4.18
CA GLU A 42 2.42 -9.81 -3.37
C GLU A 42 3.81 -10.41 -3.13
N ALA A 43 3.88 -11.69 -2.78
CA ALA A 43 5.15 -12.40 -2.61
C ALA A 43 5.98 -12.45 -3.90
N LYS A 44 5.33 -12.53 -5.08
CA LYS A 44 6.02 -12.43 -6.38
C LYS A 44 6.58 -11.02 -6.60
N ALA A 45 5.83 -9.98 -6.24
CA ALA A 45 6.27 -8.59 -6.37
C ALA A 45 7.50 -8.31 -5.47
N VAL A 46 7.45 -8.73 -4.20
CA VAL A 46 8.61 -8.62 -3.27
C VAL A 46 9.79 -9.42 -3.77
N LYS A 47 9.56 -10.64 -4.27
CA LYS A 47 10.63 -11.48 -4.83
C LYS A 47 11.35 -10.78 -5.99
N ALA A 48 10.62 -10.09 -6.86
CA ALA A 48 11.24 -9.33 -7.95
C ALA A 48 12.13 -8.19 -7.43
N LEU A 49 11.73 -7.49 -6.35
CA LEU A 49 12.55 -6.47 -5.70
C LEU A 49 13.81 -7.08 -5.08
N LYS A 50 13.64 -8.19 -4.34
CA LYS A 50 14.75 -8.93 -3.73
C LYS A 50 15.78 -9.37 -4.78
N GLU A 51 15.31 -10.01 -5.87
CA GLU A 51 16.18 -10.49 -6.95
C GLU A 51 16.93 -9.35 -7.63
N ASP A 52 16.28 -8.21 -7.86
CA ASP A 52 16.93 -7.03 -8.44
C ASP A 52 17.96 -6.42 -7.47
N PHE A 53 17.65 -6.35 -6.17
CA PHE A 53 18.56 -5.90 -5.12
C PHE A 53 19.82 -6.79 -5.01
N GLU A 54 19.63 -8.11 -4.97
CA GLU A 54 20.72 -9.09 -4.90
C GLU A 54 21.58 -9.09 -6.20
N ALA A 55 20.95 -8.93 -7.37
CA ALA A 55 21.65 -8.82 -8.64
C ALA A 55 22.54 -7.56 -8.75
N ASN A 56 22.22 -6.51 -7.98
CA ASN A 56 22.99 -5.29 -7.88
C ASN A 56 23.98 -5.29 -6.68
N GLY A 57 24.26 -6.47 -6.11
CA GLY A 57 25.28 -6.66 -5.07
C GLY A 57 24.77 -6.40 -3.65
N GLY A 58 23.47 -6.28 -3.45
CA GLY A 58 22.87 -6.14 -2.13
C GLY A 58 22.63 -7.49 -1.45
N LYS A 59 22.58 -7.49 -0.12
CA LYS A 59 22.22 -8.63 0.71
C LYS A 59 20.84 -8.37 1.33
N TRP A 60 19.83 -9.12 0.88
CA TRP A 60 18.46 -9.00 1.38
C TRP A 60 18.24 -9.85 2.62
N LEU A 61 17.74 -9.25 3.69
CA LEU A 61 17.27 -9.94 4.89
C LEU A 61 15.75 -9.76 4.97
N ASP A 62 15.05 -10.86 4.74
CA ASP A 62 13.59 -10.85 4.63
C ASP A 62 12.93 -10.90 6.00
N ALA A 63 12.00 -9.99 6.29
CA ALA A 63 11.27 -9.91 7.54
C ALA A 63 9.75 -9.78 7.31
N PRO A 64 9.09 -10.80 6.73
CA PRO A 64 7.67 -10.74 6.46
C PRO A 64 6.85 -10.92 7.74
N VAL A 65 5.75 -10.15 7.86
CA VAL A 65 4.74 -10.30 8.91
C VAL A 65 3.39 -10.55 8.25
N ALA A 66 2.85 -11.75 8.39
CA ALA A 66 1.57 -12.09 7.80
C ALA A 66 0.43 -11.28 8.42
N GLY A 67 -0.54 -10.91 7.58
CA GLY A 67 -1.74 -10.16 7.95
C GLY A 67 -1.97 -8.97 7.02
N GLY A 68 -3.10 -8.99 6.30
CA GLY A 68 -3.48 -7.90 5.41
C GLY A 68 -3.67 -6.57 6.16
N GLY A 69 -3.57 -5.46 5.43
CA GLY A 69 -3.76 -4.12 6.00
C GLY A 69 -2.54 -3.55 6.74
N GLY A 70 -1.65 -4.40 7.31
CA GLY A 70 -0.40 -3.97 7.94
C GLY A 70 -0.45 -3.79 9.46
N ASP A 71 -1.58 -4.02 10.13
CA ASP A 71 -1.72 -3.77 11.58
C ASP A 71 -0.77 -4.64 12.42
N ALA A 72 -0.61 -5.93 12.08
CA ALA A 72 0.32 -6.83 12.75
C ALA A 72 1.79 -6.38 12.54
N GLN A 73 2.13 -5.96 11.34
CA GLN A 73 3.46 -5.44 11.00
C GLN A 73 3.76 -4.14 11.76
N ALA A 74 2.78 -3.22 11.88
CA ALA A 74 2.93 -1.98 12.64
C ALA A 74 3.22 -2.24 14.13
N ALA A 75 2.61 -3.28 14.72
CA ALA A 75 2.89 -3.68 16.11
C ALA A 75 4.33 -4.21 16.26
N VAL A 76 4.80 -5.04 15.34
CA VAL A 76 6.19 -5.54 15.29
C VAL A 76 7.17 -4.39 15.14
N LEU A 77 6.90 -3.45 14.21
CA LEU A 77 7.74 -2.27 13.99
C LEU A 77 7.89 -1.44 15.26
N ARG A 78 6.77 -1.10 15.92
CA ARG A 78 6.81 -0.33 17.19
C ARG A 78 7.66 -1.00 18.25
N SER A 79 7.51 -2.31 18.45
CA SER A 79 8.31 -3.08 19.39
C SER A 79 9.80 -3.03 19.06
N ARG A 80 10.17 -3.13 17.78
CA ARG A 80 11.56 -3.10 17.30
C ARG A 80 12.20 -1.73 17.47
N VAL A 81 11.50 -0.66 17.11
CA VAL A 81 11.98 0.72 17.30
C VAL A 81 12.17 1.04 18.78
N LEU A 82 11.20 0.69 19.65
CA LEU A 82 11.32 0.88 21.10
C LEU A 82 12.49 0.11 21.72
N SER A 83 12.87 -1.03 21.17
CA SER A 83 14.02 -1.81 21.63
C SER A 83 15.36 -1.34 21.02
N GLY A 84 15.35 -0.28 20.21
CA GLY A 84 16.56 0.25 19.55
C GLY A 84 17.11 -0.63 18.42
N ASN A 85 16.28 -1.49 17.84
CA ASN A 85 16.64 -2.39 16.75
C ASN A 85 15.65 -2.24 15.56
N PRO A 86 15.54 -1.05 14.94
CA PRO A 86 14.70 -0.88 13.76
C PRO A 86 15.23 -1.67 12.57
N PRO A 87 14.36 -2.16 11.66
CA PRO A 87 14.81 -2.70 10.38
C PRO A 87 15.34 -1.59 9.48
N ALA A 88 16.16 -1.94 8.48
CA ALA A 88 16.73 -0.95 7.55
C ALA A 88 15.64 -0.29 6.70
N ALA A 89 14.68 -1.06 6.20
CA ALA A 89 13.58 -0.57 5.39
C ALA A 89 12.26 -1.19 5.83
N VAL A 90 11.19 -0.40 5.83
CA VAL A 90 9.86 -0.84 6.24
C VAL A 90 8.82 -0.40 5.22
N GLN A 91 7.99 -1.33 4.78
CA GLN A 91 6.83 -1.00 3.98
C GLN A 91 5.77 -0.35 4.87
N ILE A 92 5.49 0.92 4.63
CA ILE A 92 4.48 1.73 5.32
C ILE A 92 3.74 2.65 4.34
N LYS A 93 2.69 3.33 4.81
CA LYS A 93 1.79 4.12 3.98
C LYS A 93 1.47 5.47 4.62
N GLY A 94 1.11 6.44 3.79
CA GLY A 94 0.43 7.66 4.16
C GLY A 94 1.00 8.39 5.37
N LEU A 95 0.11 8.78 6.28
CA LEU A 95 0.47 9.58 7.47
C LEU A 95 1.34 8.82 8.47
N SER A 96 1.37 7.48 8.47
CA SER A 96 2.35 6.74 9.28
C SER A 96 3.80 7.10 8.92
N ILE A 97 4.09 7.49 7.67
CA ILE A 97 5.43 7.99 7.30
C ILE A 97 5.73 9.27 8.07
N GLN A 98 4.77 10.19 8.15
CA GLN A 98 4.93 11.45 8.86
C GLN A 98 5.08 11.24 10.37
N GLU A 99 4.26 10.35 10.98
CA GLU A 99 4.35 10.00 12.40
C GLU A 99 5.74 9.48 12.80
N TRP A 100 6.34 8.60 11.97
CA TRP A 100 7.69 8.10 12.20
C TRP A 100 8.78 9.16 11.95
N ALA A 101 8.57 10.06 11.01
CA ALA A 101 9.49 11.17 10.74
C ALA A 101 9.47 12.20 11.89
N GLU A 102 8.30 12.56 12.43
CA GLU A 102 8.13 13.41 13.61
C GLU A 102 8.78 12.83 14.86
N ALA A 103 8.86 11.49 14.95
CA ALA A 103 9.56 10.78 16.01
C ALA A 103 11.08 10.66 15.80
N ASP A 104 11.66 11.35 14.80
CA ASP A 104 13.08 11.25 14.41
C ASP A 104 13.55 9.80 14.10
N ALA A 105 12.62 8.92 13.68
CA ALA A 105 12.94 7.52 13.46
C ALA A 105 13.44 7.22 12.04
N LEU A 106 13.26 8.15 11.09
CA LEU A 106 13.57 7.95 9.68
C LEU A 106 14.87 8.61 9.24
N GLY A 107 15.57 7.97 8.31
CA GLY A 107 16.78 8.46 7.68
C GLY A 107 16.48 9.46 6.54
N ASP A 108 17.45 10.30 6.24
CA ASP A 108 17.39 11.35 5.21
C ASP A 108 17.92 10.82 3.88
N LEU A 109 17.04 10.73 2.87
CA LEU A 109 17.36 10.33 1.50
C LEU A 109 17.47 11.52 0.53
N THR A 110 17.43 12.76 1.02
CA THR A 110 17.32 13.96 0.18
C THR A 110 18.48 14.06 -0.82
N LYS A 111 19.70 13.83 -0.35
CA LYS A 111 20.87 13.86 -1.23
C LYS A 111 20.75 12.87 -2.39
N LEU A 112 20.30 11.65 -2.10
CA LEU A 112 20.06 10.64 -3.12
C LEU A 112 18.93 11.06 -4.07
N GLY A 113 17.86 11.61 -3.52
CA GLY A 113 16.71 12.11 -4.31
C GLY A 113 17.11 13.24 -5.27
N GLU A 114 17.98 14.16 -4.83
CA GLU A 114 18.53 15.23 -5.67
C GLU A 114 19.45 14.64 -6.78
N GLU A 115 20.36 13.71 -6.43
CA GLU A 115 21.27 13.06 -7.39
C GLU A 115 20.50 12.28 -8.47
N GLU A 116 19.39 11.65 -8.14
CA GLU A 116 18.56 10.82 -9.03
C GLU A 116 17.37 11.58 -9.65
N GLY A 117 17.20 12.87 -9.33
CA GLY A 117 16.14 13.72 -9.90
C GLY A 117 14.71 13.31 -9.52
N TRP A 118 14.49 12.91 -8.26
CA TRP A 118 13.18 12.38 -7.83
C TRP A 118 12.04 13.39 -7.93
N ASP A 119 12.32 14.68 -7.80
CA ASP A 119 11.29 15.74 -7.96
C ASP A 119 10.72 15.81 -9.38
N ASP A 120 11.51 15.40 -10.39
CA ASP A 120 11.09 15.40 -11.79
C ASP A 120 10.27 14.15 -12.17
N VAL A 121 10.38 13.08 -11.40
CA VAL A 121 9.78 11.77 -11.74
C VAL A 121 8.66 11.34 -10.79
N LEU A 122 8.47 12.02 -9.67
CA LEU A 122 7.37 11.74 -8.73
C LEU A 122 6.26 12.80 -8.84
N PRO A 123 4.99 12.37 -8.92
CA PRO A 123 3.86 13.31 -8.84
C PRO A 123 3.90 14.13 -7.54
N PRO A 124 3.51 15.43 -7.56
CA PRO A 124 3.52 16.29 -6.37
C PRO A 124 2.76 15.72 -5.17
N LEU A 125 1.70 14.94 -5.42
CA LEU A 125 0.93 14.28 -4.37
C LEU A 125 1.78 13.24 -3.62
N LEU A 126 2.53 12.42 -4.35
CA LEU A 126 3.42 11.43 -3.72
C LEU A 126 4.61 12.08 -3.02
N GLN A 127 5.17 13.16 -3.59
CA GLN A 127 6.21 13.93 -2.91
C GLN A 127 5.76 14.41 -1.53
N LYS A 128 4.50 14.87 -1.38
CA LYS A 128 3.94 15.29 -0.08
C LYS A 128 3.84 14.14 0.91
N ILE A 129 3.61 12.92 0.44
CA ILE A 129 3.50 11.73 1.30
C ILE A 129 4.88 11.30 1.81
N VAL A 130 5.90 11.32 0.94
CA VAL A 130 7.22 10.74 1.24
C VAL A 130 8.27 11.76 1.69
N LYS A 131 7.93 13.05 1.72
CA LYS A 131 8.77 14.13 2.27
C LYS A 131 8.26 14.55 3.64
N HIS A 132 9.19 14.79 4.57
CA HIS A 132 8.95 15.44 5.84
C HIS A 132 9.91 16.63 5.98
N ASP A 133 9.39 17.83 6.27
CA ASP A 133 10.17 19.08 6.32
C ASP A 133 11.07 19.30 5.10
N GLY A 134 10.56 18.94 3.90
CA GLY A 134 11.27 19.06 2.64
C GLY A 134 12.30 17.94 2.35
N LYS A 135 12.51 17.01 3.28
CA LYS A 135 13.44 15.89 3.16
C LYS A 135 12.73 14.62 2.69
N TYR A 136 13.33 13.88 1.78
CA TYR A 136 12.88 12.53 1.45
C TYR A 136 13.19 11.56 2.60
N VAL A 137 12.17 10.88 3.11
CA VAL A 137 12.27 9.90 4.21
C VAL A 137 11.75 8.52 3.84
N ALA A 138 11.10 8.42 2.68
CA ALA A 138 10.56 7.19 2.11
C ALA A 138 10.59 7.23 0.58
N VAL A 139 10.36 6.07 -0.04
CA VAL A 139 10.35 5.90 -1.50
C VAL A 139 9.08 5.16 -1.91
N PRO A 140 8.20 5.74 -2.76
CA PRO A 140 6.96 5.10 -3.14
C PRO A 140 7.20 4.02 -4.20
N VAL A 141 6.49 2.89 -4.06
CA VAL A 141 6.61 1.74 -4.98
C VAL A 141 5.48 1.67 -5.98
N ASN A 142 4.31 2.24 -5.65
CA ASN A 142 3.09 2.13 -6.46
C ASN A 142 2.11 3.26 -6.20
N ILE A 143 1.06 3.28 -7.02
CA ILE A 143 -0.22 3.89 -6.74
C ILE A 143 -1.28 2.80 -6.86
N HIS A 144 -2.13 2.67 -5.85
CA HIS A 144 -3.31 1.84 -5.84
C HIS A 144 -4.58 2.67 -6.04
N ARG A 145 -5.49 2.16 -6.84
CA ARG A 145 -6.90 2.53 -6.77
C ARG A 145 -7.61 1.57 -5.83
N VAL A 146 -8.26 2.09 -4.81
CA VAL A 146 -8.93 1.30 -3.77
C VAL A 146 -10.36 0.93 -4.15
N ASP A 147 -11.03 1.80 -4.90
CA ASP A 147 -12.47 1.76 -5.21
C ASP A 147 -12.80 0.95 -6.48
N TRP A 148 -12.46 -0.35 -6.49
CA TRP A 148 -12.84 -1.28 -7.56
C TRP A 148 -13.91 -2.28 -7.14
N ILE A 149 -14.78 -2.65 -8.10
CA ILE A 149 -15.58 -3.88 -8.08
C ILE A 149 -14.89 -4.88 -9.01
N TRP A 150 -14.44 -5.98 -8.47
CA TRP A 150 -13.97 -7.15 -9.22
C TRP A 150 -15.14 -8.07 -9.42
N ALA A 151 -15.56 -8.32 -10.66
CA ALA A 151 -16.75 -9.10 -10.94
C ALA A 151 -16.45 -10.32 -11.81
N ASN A 152 -17.17 -11.41 -11.56
CA ASN A 152 -17.13 -12.61 -12.37
C ASN A 152 -18.18 -12.50 -13.50
N PRO A 153 -17.77 -12.42 -14.78
CA PRO A 153 -18.71 -12.22 -15.90
C PRO A 153 -19.69 -13.37 -16.08
N GLU A 154 -19.29 -14.62 -15.79
CA GLU A 154 -20.19 -15.77 -15.89
C GLU A 154 -21.29 -15.74 -14.82
N SER A 155 -20.95 -15.25 -13.62
CA SER A 155 -21.93 -15.10 -12.54
C SER A 155 -22.95 -14.00 -12.85
N LEU A 156 -22.51 -12.87 -13.45
CA LEU A 156 -23.39 -11.80 -13.90
C LEU A 156 -24.31 -12.27 -15.04
N ALA A 157 -23.78 -13.01 -16.02
CA ALA A 157 -24.54 -13.52 -17.14
C ALA A 157 -25.71 -14.45 -16.73
N LYS A 158 -25.59 -15.17 -15.60
CA LYS A 158 -26.66 -16.05 -15.10
C LYS A 158 -27.94 -15.30 -14.72
N VAL A 159 -27.87 -13.99 -14.50
CA VAL A 159 -29.00 -13.14 -14.10
C VAL A 159 -29.25 -11.99 -15.08
N ASP A 160 -28.71 -12.07 -16.29
CA ASP A 160 -28.70 -10.99 -17.29
C ASP A 160 -28.25 -9.66 -16.66
N GLY A 161 -27.19 -9.74 -15.81
CA GLY A 161 -26.70 -8.63 -15.01
C GLY A 161 -25.59 -7.86 -15.72
N GLU A 162 -25.64 -6.53 -15.63
CA GLU A 162 -24.61 -5.61 -16.10
C GLU A 162 -23.83 -5.02 -14.91
N PRO A 163 -22.56 -4.62 -15.10
CA PRO A 163 -21.79 -3.92 -14.07
C PRO A 163 -22.51 -2.67 -13.58
N PRO A 164 -22.66 -2.48 -12.25
CA PRO A 164 -23.46 -1.37 -11.69
C PRO A 164 -22.74 -0.03 -11.81
N ARG A 165 -23.47 1.05 -12.06
CA ARG A 165 -22.98 2.44 -12.13
C ARG A 165 -23.47 3.30 -10.97
N THR A 166 -24.51 2.83 -10.26
CA THR A 166 -25.07 3.46 -9.08
C THR A 166 -25.20 2.42 -7.96
N TRP A 167 -25.31 2.87 -6.70
CA TRP A 167 -25.56 1.97 -5.57
C TRP A 167 -26.94 1.30 -5.66
N ASP A 168 -27.93 1.95 -6.27
CA ASP A 168 -29.23 1.33 -6.51
C ASP A 168 -29.12 0.20 -7.54
N GLU A 169 -28.37 0.38 -8.62
CA GLU A 169 -28.08 -0.68 -9.60
C GLU A 169 -27.27 -1.82 -8.95
N PHE A 170 -26.28 -1.50 -8.10
CA PHE A 170 -25.53 -2.50 -7.33
C PHE A 170 -26.47 -3.35 -6.48
N ASN A 171 -27.37 -2.70 -5.73
CA ASN A 171 -28.33 -3.39 -4.88
C ASN A 171 -29.29 -4.25 -5.70
N ALA A 172 -29.82 -3.72 -6.80
CA ALA A 172 -30.72 -4.47 -7.68
C ALA A 172 -30.05 -5.70 -8.32
N LEU A 173 -28.79 -5.58 -8.71
CA LEU A 173 -27.98 -6.69 -9.21
C LEU A 173 -27.73 -7.74 -8.10
N ALA A 174 -27.35 -7.29 -6.92
CA ALA A 174 -27.10 -8.16 -5.77
C ALA A 174 -28.37 -8.94 -5.36
N ASP A 175 -29.54 -8.27 -5.33
CA ASP A 175 -30.82 -8.92 -5.04
C ASP A 175 -31.15 -10.01 -6.09
N LYS A 176 -30.91 -9.78 -7.40
CA LYS A 176 -31.07 -10.78 -8.45
C LYS A 176 -30.12 -11.98 -8.29
N LEU A 177 -28.84 -11.72 -7.98
CA LEU A 177 -27.85 -12.76 -7.73
C LEU A 177 -28.26 -13.64 -6.54
N GLN A 178 -28.65 -13.01 -5.43
CA GLN A 178 -29.10 -13.71 -4.24
C GLN A 178 -30.35 -14.57 -4.50
N ALA A 179 -31.32 -14.04 -5.27
CA ALA A 179 -32.52 -14.80 -5.67
C ALA A 179 -32.16 -16.00 -6.58
N ALA A 180 -31.07 -15.93 -7.34
CA ALA A 180 -30.55 -17.03 -8.16
C ALA A 180 -29.65 -18.00 -7.35
N GLY A 181 -29.49 -17.82 -6.04
CA GLY A 181 -28.65 -18.66 -5.18
C GLY A 181 -27.14 -18.42 -5.35
N ILE A 182 -26.74 -17.26 -5.89
CA ILE A 182 -25.35 -16.87 -6.06
C ILE A 182 -25.01 -15.85 -4.97
N THR A 183 -23.93 -16.06 -4.21
CA THR A 183 -23.43 -15.06 -3.25
C THR A 183 -23.08 -13.77 -4.00
N PRO A 184 -23.74 -12.64 -3.72
CA PRO A 184 -23.50 -11.41 -4.49
C PRO A 184 -22.12 -10.81 -4.25
N LEU A 185 -21.69 -10.78 -2.98
CA LEU A 185 -20.47 -10.08 -2.55
C LEU A 185 -19.53 -10.99 -1.76
N ALA A 186 -18.36 -11.30 -2.30
CA ALA A 186 -17.26 -11.86 -1.54
C ALA A 186 -16.63 -10.77 -0.67
N HIS A 187 -16.48 -11.04 0.62
CA HIS A 187 -15.90 -10.11 1.57
C HIS A 187 -15.03 -10.86 2.58
N GLY A 188 -13.96 -10.23 3.04
CA GLY A 188 -13.18 -10.71 4.17
C GLY A 188 -13.61 -9.98 5.45
N GLY A 189 -13.57 -10.67 6.59
CA GLY A 189 -14.08 -10.13 7.84
C GLY A 189 -13.03 -9.46 8.71
N GLN A 190 -12.07 -8.79 8.12
CA GLN A 190 -11.06 -8.02 8.85
C GLN A 190 -11.43 -6.53 8.83
N PRO A 191 -11.24 -5.77 9.93
CA PRO A 191 -11.69 -4.37 10.04
C PRO A 191 -11.24 -3.45 8.90
N TRP A 192 -10.00 -3.61 8.41
CA TRP A 192 -9.50 -2.80 7.31
C TRP A 192 -10.28 -3.04 6.00
N GLN A 193 -10.83 -4.26 5.79
CA GLN A 193 -11.65 -4.57 4.61
C GLN A 193 -13.04 -3.93 4.74
N ASP A 194 -13.63 -3.91 5.94
CA ASP A 194 -14.87 -3.18 6.23
C ASP A 194 -14.67 -1.67 5.95
N GLY A 195 -13.54 -1.11 6.41
CA GLY A 195 -13.15 0.28 6.15
C GLY A 195 -12.96 0.59 4.67
N THR A 196 -12.35 -0.34 3.90
CA THR A 196 -12.19 -0.21 2.45
C THR A 196 -13.53 -0.13 1.73
N VAL A 197 -14.49 -0.97 2.10
CA VAL A 197 -15.85 -0.90 1.54
C VAL A 197 -16.56 0.37 2.00
N PHE A 198 -16.46 0.73 3.28
CA PHE A 198 -17.07 1.93 3.84
C PHE A 198 -16.63 3.20 3.11
N GLU A 199 -15.32 3.40 2.93
CA GLU A 199 -14.82 4.61 2.26
C GLU A 199 -15.26 4.72 0.80
N THR A 200 -15.44 3.57 0.10
CA THR A 200 -15.98 3.59 -1.27
C THR A 200 -17.45 3.99 -1.31
N VAL A 201 -18.25 3.59 -0.30
CA VAL A 201 -19.65 4.00 -0.17
C VAL A 201 -19.74 5.49 0.20
N VAL A 202 -18.84 5.99 1.10
CA VAL A 202 -18.78 7.41 1.45
C VAL A 202 -18.48 8.26 0.22
N LEU A 203 -17.46 7.91 -0.57
CA LEU A 203 -17.13 8.63 -1.80
C LEU A 203 -18.29 8.58 -2.80
N GLY A 204 -18.93 7.42 -2.97
CA GLY A 204 -20.00 7.23 -3.92
C GLY A 204 -21.29 7.97 -3.59
N MET A 205 -21.62 8.15 -2.32
CA MET A 205 -22.83 8.84 -1.87
C MET A 205 -22.63 10.33 -1.59
N GLY A 206 -21.45 10.69 -1.10
CA GLY A 206 -21.15 12.07 -0.68
C GLY A 206 -20.31 12.86 -1.67
N GLY A 207 -19.51 12.18 -2.50
CA GLY A 207 -18.51 12.81 -3.36
C GLY A 207 -17.23 13.21 -2.61
N ALA A 208 -16.24 13.72 -3.35
CA ALA A 208 -14.91 14.02 -2.82
C ALA A 208 -14.91 15.13 -1.76
N GLU A 209 -15.72 16.18 -1.92
CA GLU A 209 -15.82 17.25 -0.93
C GLU A 209 -16.34 16.72 0.41
N PHE A 210 -17.40 15.92 0.38
CA PHE A 210 -17.96 15.29 1.57
C PHE A 210 -16.94 14.36 2.24
N PHE A 211 -16.24 13.55 1.45
CA PHE A 211 -15.20 12.64 1.92
C PHE A 211 -14.08 13.40 2.66
N ASN A 212 -13.58 14.48 2.06
CA ASN A 212 -12.53 15.30 2.68
C ASN A 212 -13.02 16.00 3.95
N LYS A 213 -14.24 16.55 3.96
CA LYS A 213 -14.83 17.13 5.18
C LYS A 213 -14.94 16.10 6.29
N ALA A 214 -15.37 14.87 5.98
CA ALA A 214 -15.56 13.84 6.98
C ALA A 214 -14.21 13.32 7.57
N PHE A 215 -13.21 13.07 6.72
CA PHE A 215 -12.01 12.33 7.16
C PHE A 215 -10.74 13.18 7.26
N VAL A 216 -10.61 14.22 6.45
CA VAL A 216 -9.45 15.11 6.51
C VAL A 216 -9.71 16.30 7.44
N GLU A 217 -10.86 16.96 7.29
CA GLU A 217 -11.26 18.11 8.13
C GLU A 217 -11.93 17.67 9.43
N LYS A 218 -12.42 16.42 9.50
CA LYS A 218 -13.08 15.80 10.67
C LYS A 218 -14.30 16.60 11.13
N ASP A 219 -15.03 17.17 10.16
CA ASP A 219 -16.21 18.01 10.44
C ASP A 219 -17.36 17.19 11.02
N ALA A 220 -17.62 17.39 12.30
CA ALA A 220 -18.66 16.67 13.03
C ALA A 220 -20.05 16.84 12.40
N THR A 221 -20.35 17.98 11.75
CA THR A 221 -21.63 18.22 11.06
C THR A 221 -21.77 17.30 9.86
N THR A 222 -20.72 17.16 9.07
CA THR A 222 -20.67 16.23 7.93
C THR A 222 -20.78 14.78 8.38
N ILE A 223 -20.07 14.39 9.45
CA ILE A 223 -20.08 13.03 10.00
C ILE A 223 -21.47 12.67 10.55
N LYS A 224 -22.19 13.59 11.21
CA LYS A 224 -23.52 13.37 11.78
C LYS A 224 -24.67 13.63 10.79
N SER A 225 -24.36 13.79 9.51
CA SER A 225 -25.37 14.13 8.49
C SER A 225 -26.23 12.94 8.04
N ASP A 226 -27.39 13.25 7.44
CA ASP A 226 -28.24 12.25 6.78
C ASP A 226 -27.52 11.48 5.67
N THR A 227 -26.51 12.10 5.02
CA THR A 227 -25.68 11.42 4.00
C THR A 227 -24.85 10.31 4.64
N MET A 228 -24.17 10.57 5.75
CA MET A 228 -23.40 9.55 6.46
C MET A 228 -24.30 8.44 7.03
N LYS A 229 -25.49 8.79 7.50
CA LYS A 229 -26.48 7.80 7.91
C LYS A 229 -26.86 6.86 6.74
N LYS A 230 -27.12 7.41 5.54
CA LYS A 230 -27.39 6.59 4.35
C LYS A 230 -26.21 5.71 3.95
N VAL A 231 -24.98 6.16 4.19
CA VAL A 231 -23.78 5.33 4.00
C VAL A 231 -23.83 4.10 4.92
N PHE A 232 -24.13 4.27 6.20
CA PHE A 232 -24.28 3.15 7.13
C PHE A 232 -25.47 2.24 6.76
N ASP A 233 -26.58 2.81 6.29
CA ASP A 233 -27.72 2.03 5.78
C ASP A 233 -27.31 1.15 4.58
N GLN A 234 -26.50 1.69 3.66
CA GLN A 234 -25.93 0.94 2.55
C GLN A 234 -24.97 -0.16 3.01
N MET A 235 -24.11 0.13 3.99
CA MET A 235 -23.23 -0.89 4.59
C MET A 235 -24.03 -2.04 5.20
N ARG A 236 -25.13 -1.73 5.91
CA ARG A 236 -26.06 -2.72 6.46
C ARG A 236 -26.69 -3.59 5.37
N LYS A 237 -27.09 -2.97 4.26
CA LYS A 237 -27.65 -3.70 3.11
C LYS A 237 -26.59 -4.62 2.50
N MET A 238 -25.37 -4.15 2.32
CA MET A 238 -24.25 -4.93 1.77
C MET A 238 -23.90 -6.12 2.66
N ARG A 239 -24.00 -5.97 3.99
CA ARG A 239 -23.83 -7.09 4.92
C ARG A 239 -24.77 -8.27 4.61
N GLY A 240 -25.98 -7.98 4.14
CA GLY A 240 -26.96 -9.00 3.71
C GLY A 240 -26.58 -9.74 2.43
N TYR A 241 -25.59 -9.25 1.67
CA TYR A 241 -25.09 -9.87 0.43
C TYR A 241 -23.85 -10.73 0.62
N VAL A 242 -23.23 -10.68 1.80
CA VAL A 242 -22.06 -11.46 2.16
C VAL A 242 -22.46 -12.80 2.77
N ASP A 243 -21.70 -13.85 2.49
CA ASP A 243 -21.91 -15.19 3.08
C ASP A 243 -21.72 -15.19 4.61
N ALA A 244 -22.20 -16.25 5.28
CA ALA A 244 -22.15 -16.36 6.75
C ALA A 244 -20.74 -16.57 7.31
N ASP A 245 -19.82 -17.17 6.52
CA ASP A 245 -18.52 -17.63 6.98
C ASP A 245 -17.38 -16.63 6.67
N PHE A 246 -17.72 -15.34 6.45
CA PHE A 246 -16.75 -14.32 6.02
C PHE A 246 -15.82 -13.84 7.14
N SER A 247 -16.21 -14.00 8.41
CA SER A 247 -15.47 -13.45 9.56
C SER A 247 -14.02 -13.93 9.59
N GLY A 248 -13.07 -13.00 9.67
CA GLY A 248 -11.63 -13.29 9.71
C GLY A 248 -11.03 -13.78 8.39
N ARG A 249 -11.82 -13.86 7.30
CA ARG A 249 -11.34 -14.28 5.99
C ARG A 249 -10.35 -13.25 5.45
N ASP A 250 -9.21 -13.74 4.94
CA ASP A 250 -8.25 -12.91 4.24
C ASP A 250 -8.82 -12.44 2.88
N TRP A 251 -8.44 -11.24 2.46
CA TRP A 251 -8.93 -10.58 1.25
C TRP A 251 -8.70 -11.40 -0.04
N ASN A 252 -7.55 -12.08 -0.14
CA ASN A 252 -7.19 -12.91 -1.30
C ASN A 252 -8.04 -14.20 -1.37
N LEU A 253 -8.53 -14.71 -0.23
CA LEU A 253 -9.49 -15.81 -0.21
C LEU A 253 -10.85 -15.35 -0.74
N ALA A 254 -11.30 -14.14 -0.38
CA ALA A 254 -12.49 -13.53 -0.98
C ALA A 254 -12.32 -13.32 -2.49
N THR A 255 -11.16 -12.84 -2.95
CA THR A 255 -10.81 -12.74 -4.37
C THR A 255 -10.91 -14.11 -5.08
N SER A 256 -10.42 -15.16 -4.44
CA SER A 256 -10.50 -16.53 -4.96
C SER A 256 -11.94 -17.03 -5.11
N MET A 257 -12.88 -16.60 -4.26
CA MET A 257 -14.32 -16.93 -4.41
C MET A 257 -14.88 -16.34 -5.71
N VAL A 258 -14.51 -15.09 -6.05
CA VAL A 258 -14.91 -14.46 -7.32
C VAL A 258 -14.30 -15.21 -8.50
N MET A 259 -13.01 -15.59 -8.42
CA MET A 259 -12.34 -16.35 -9.47
C MET A 259 -13.01 -17.68 -9.78
N ARG A 260 -13.56 -18.37 -8.76
CA ARG A 260 -14.24 -19.65 -8.89
C ARG A 260 -15.74 -19.53 -9.16
N GLY A 261 -16.29 -18.32 -9.19
CA GLY A 261 -17.71 -18.07 -9.33
C GLY A 261 -18.56 -18.50 -8.13
N GLU A 262 -17.93 -18.66 -6.96
CA GLU A 262 -18.62 -18.89 -5.66
C GLU A 262 -19.27 -17.63 -5.14
N ALA A 263 -18.74 -16.45 -5.53
CA ALA A 263 -19.37 -15.16 -5.38
C ALA A 263 -19.27 -14.37 -6.68
N ALA A 264 -20.18 -13.43 -6.89
CA ALA A 264 -20.25 -12.68 -8.14
C ALA A 264 -19.31 -11.49 -8.17
N MET A 265 -19.14 -10.78 -7.05
CA MET A 265 -18.37 -9.53 -6.96
C MET A 265 -17.53 -9.47 -5.69
N GLN A 266 -16.50 -8.61 -5.73
CA GLN A 266 -15.74 -8.17 -4.54
C GLN A 266 -15.45 -6.68 -4.67
N ILE A 267 -15.62 -5.90 -3.61
CA ILE A 267 -15.11 -4.52 -3.53
C ILE A 267 -13.76 -4.58 -2.83
N MET A 268 -12.71 -4.20 -3.57
CA MET A 268 -11.32 -4.27 -3.07
C MET A 268 -10.39 -3.48 -4.00
N GLY A 269 -9.29 -2.99 -3.46
CA GLY A 269 -8.28 -2.31 -4.26
C GLY A 269 -7.64 -3.19 -5.33
N ASP A 270 -6.87 -2.57 -6.20
CA ASP A 270 -6.27 -3.22 -7.38
C ASP A 270 -5.20 -4.28 -7.06
N TRP A 271 -4.75 -4.42 -5.81
CA TRP A 271 -3.97 -5.59 -5.38
C TRP A 271 -4.72 -6.91 -5.60
N ALA A 272 -6.07 -6.90 -5.60
CA ALA A 272 -6.86 -8.07 -5.97
C ALA A 272 -6.63 -8.48 -7.41
N LYS A 273 -6.40 -7.54 -8.34
CA LYS A 273 -6.04 -7.85 -9.73
C LYS A 273 -4.77 -8.69 -9.81
N GLY A 274 -3.79 -8.40 -8.96
CA GLY A 274 -2.55 -9.20 -8.89
C GLY A 274 -2.83 -10.69 -8.67
N GLU A 275 -3.78 -11.04 -7.78
CA GLU A 275 -4.18 -12.43 -7.54
C GLU A 275 -4.85 -13.07 -8.77
N PHE A 276 -5.75 -12.35 -9.47
CA PHE A 276 -6.34 -12.82 -10.72
C PHE A 276 -5.26 -13.11 -11.76
N LEU A 277 -4.33 -12.19 -11.97
CA LEU A 277 -3.22 -12.34 -12.94
C LEU A 277 -2.28 -13.49 -12.53
N ALA A 278 -1.97 -13.63 -11.24
CA ALA A 278 -1.14 -14.72 -10.72
C ALA A 278 -1.78 -16.10 -10.94
N ALA A 279 -3.11 -16.16 -10.97
CA ALA A 279 -3.90 -17.35 -11.31
C ALA A 279 -4.09 -17.55 -12.83
N GLY A 280 -3.46 -16.73 -13.68
CA GLY A 280 -3.56 -16.82 -15.14
C GLY A 280 -4.89 -16.32 -15.72
N LYS A 281 -5.64 -15.53 -14.94
CA LYS A 281 -6.91 -14.94 -15.36
C LYS A 281 -6.69 -13.70 -16.22
N VAL A 282 -7.55 -13.48 -17.21
CA VAL A 282 -7.45 -12.41 -18.20
C VAL A 282 -8.53 -11.36 -17.94
N PRO A 283 -8.17 -10.06 -17.79
CA PRO A 283 -9.14 -8.96 -17.69
C PRO A 283 -10.11 -8.93 -18.88
N GLY A 284 -11.34 -8.53 -18.64
CA GLY A 284 -12.39 -8.46 -19.65
C GLY A 284 -12.97 -9.81 -20.09
N LYS A 285 -12.27 -10.91 -19.80
CA LYS A 285 -12.68 -12.27 -20.13
C LYS A 285 -13.03 -13.10 -18.90
N ASP A 286 -12.08 -13.26 -17.98
CA ASP A 286 -12.24 -14.12 -16.80
C ASP A 286 -12.70 -13.33 -15.57
N PHE A 287 -12.49 -12.02 -15.58
CA PHE A 287 -12.96 -11.06 -14.58
C PHE A 287 -13.11 -9.66 -15.16
N LEU A 288 -13.95 -8.84 -14.53
CA LEU A 288 -14.16 -7.44 -14.89
C LEU A 288 -13.61 -6.54 -13.81
N CYS A 289 -12.99 -5.43 -14.21
CA CYS A 289 -12.57 -4.33 -13.34
C CYS A 289 -13.52 -3.15 -13.55
N VAL A 290 -14.40 -2.94 -12.58
CA VAL A 290 -15.44 -1.91 -12.63
C VAL A 290 -15.17 -0.90 -11.51
N PRO A 291 -15.06 0.40 -11.79
CA PRO A 291 -15.06 1.40 -10.73
C PRO A 291 -16.31 1.29 -9.86
N THR A 292 -16.19 1.49 -8.55
CA THR A 292 -17.38 1.60 -7.70
C THR A 292 -18.21 2.81 -8.11
N PRO A 293 -19.51 2.87 -7.76
CA PRO A 293 -20.38 3.99 -8.09
C PRO A 293 -19.94 5.30 -7.41
N SER A 294 -18.98 6.01 -7.95
CA SER A 294 -18.35 7.21 -7.37
C SER A 294 -18.37 8.45 -8.24
N ASN A 295 -19.14 8.44 -9.37
CA ASN A 295 -19.23 9.57 -10.31
C ASN A 295 -17.87 10.12 -10.78
N GLY A 296 -16.91 9.24 -11.05
CA GLY A 296 -15.55 9.62 -11.45
C GLY A 296 -14.61 9.86 -10.29
N GLY A 297 -15.03 9.60 -9.05
CA GLY A 297 -14.15 9.62 -7.90
C GLY A 297 -13.08 8.53 -7.96
N TYR A 298 -11.96 8.79 -7.29
CA TYR A 298 -10.82 7.89 -7.20
C TYR A 298 -10.24 7.93 -5.79
N ILE A 299 -10.20 6.77 -5.12
CA ILE A 299 -9.57 6.63 -3.80
C ILE A 299 -8.14 6.14 -4.02
N LEU A 300 -7.17 6.97 -3.67
CA LEU A 300 -5.74 6.69 -3.81
C LEU A 300 -5.18 6.09 -2.53
N ASN A 301 -4.42 5.01 -2.67
CA ASN A 301 -3.42 4.55 -1.71
C ASN A 301 -2.05 4.47 -2.41
N SER A 302 -0.96 4.59 -1.64
CA SER A 302 0.41 4.38 -2.12
C SER A 302 1.22 3.69 -1.03
N ASP A 303 1.82 2.57 -1.38
CA ASP A 303 2.80 1.93 -0.52
C ASP A 303 4.18 2.55 -0.74
N SER A 304 4.95 2.66 0.32
CA SER A 304 6.31 3.17 0.30
C SER A 304 7.22 2.32 1.17
N PHE A 305 8.51 2.34 0.89
CA PHE A 305 9.52 1.91 1.86
C PHE A 305 10.09 3.14 2.57
N ALA A 306 9.84 3.24 3.88
CA ALA A 306 10.53 4.21 4.74
C ALA A 306 11.86 3.63 5.20
N MET A 307 12.90 4.45 5.18
CA MET A 307 14.25 4.07 5.61
C MET A 307 14.45 4.52 7.05
N PHE A 308 14.61 3.56 7.96
CA PHE A 308 14.77 3.86 9.38
C PHE A 308 16.21 4.26 9.70
N ASN A 309 16.40 5.04 10.78
CA ASN A 309 17.72 5.42 11.25
C ASN A 309 18.50 4.18 11.69
N VAL A 310 19.56 3.86 10.96
CA VAL A 310 20.48 2.75 11.21
C VAL A 310 21.90 3.27 11.44
N SER A 311 22.68 2.56 12.26
CA SER A 311 24.07 2.94 12.56
C SER A 311 25.11 2.29 11.64
N SER A 312 24.79 1.13 11.06
CA SER A 312 25.68 0.36 10.19
C SER A 312 25.86 1.05 8.84
N GLU A 313 27.09 1.16 8.35
CA GLU A 313 27.37 1.65 6.99
C GLU A 313 26.87 0.67 5.91
N ASP A 314 26.85 -0.64 6.22
CA ASP A 314 26.29 -1.64 5.31
C ASP A 314 24.78 -1.45 5.15
N ASP A 315 24.04 -1.16 6.23
CA ASP A 315 22.60 -0.90 6.17
C ASP A 315 22.31 0.43 5.44
N LYS A 316 23.10 1.49 5.67
CA LYS A 316 22.96 2.76 4.94
C LYS A 316 23.20 2.58 3.44
N ALA A 317 24.23 1.80 3.08
CA ALA A 317 24.50 1.46 1.68
C ALA A 317 23.36 0.63 1.08
N GLY A 318 22.79 -0.30 1.87
CA GLY A 318 21.63 -1.08 1.50
C GLY A 318 20.38 -0.22 1.28
N GLN A 319 20.11 0.73 2.17
CA GLN A 319 19.00 1.69 2.02
C GLN A 319 19.15 2.52 0.74
N ALA A 320 20.34 3.05 0.47
CA ALA A 320 20.60 3.85 -0.73
C ALA A 320 20.42 3.02 -2.01
N LEU A 321 20.94 1.79 -2.05
CA LEU A 321 20.75 0.88 -3.18
C LEU A 321 19.27 0.54 -3.37
N LEU A 322 18.56 0.17 -2.30
CA LEU A 322 17.16 -0.19 -2.34
C LEU A 322 16.30 0.97 -2.85
N ALA A 323 16.51 2.18 -2.32
CA ALA A 323 15.78 3.38 -2.72
C ALA A 323 15.97 3.72 -4.20
N ARG A 324 17.21 3.62 -4.70
CA ARG A 324 17.54 3.82 -6.13
C ARG A 324 16.83 2.81 -7.02
N LEU A 325 16.84 1.54 -6.64
CA LEU A 325 16.18 0.47 -7.42
C LEU A 325 14.67 0.64 -7.45
N ILE A 326 14.04 0.99 -6.33
CA ILE A 326 12.59 1.18 -6.23
C ILE A 326 12.09 2.23 -7.21
N LEU A 327 12.80 3.34 -7.41
CA LEU A 327 12.40 4.37 -8.37
C LEU A 327 12.95 4.14 -9.79
N GLY A 328 13.68 3.05 -10.03
CA GLY A 328 14.08 2.65 -11.37
C GLY A 328 12.87 2.23 -12.23
N GLU A 329 12.83 2.65 -13.51
CA GLU A 329 11.73 2.36 -14.43
C GLU A 329 11.43 0.86 -14.54
N LYS A 330 12.48 0.03 -14.65
CA LYS A 330 12.37 -1.42 -14.73
C LYS A 330 11.65 -2.03 -13.52
N PHE A 331 12.00 -1.57 -12.32
CA PHE A 331 11.37 -2.04 -11.11
C PHE A 331 9.93 -1.57 -11.02
N GLN A 332 9.67 -0.27 -11.29
CA GLN A 332 8.34 0.31 -11.29
C GLN A 332 7.39 -0.42 -12.27
N GLU A 333 7.87 -0.84 -13.44
CA GLU A 333 7.10 -1.68 -14.36
C GLU A 333 6.88 -3.08 -13.76
N THR A 334 7.96 -3.79 -13.42
CA THR A 334 7.91 -5.22 -13.05
C THR A 334 7.09 -5.44 -11.77
N PHE A 335 7.35 -4.63 -10.73
CA PHE A 335 6.65 -4.73 -9.45
C PHE A 335 5.14 -4.52 -9.61
N ASN A 336 4.75 -3.47 -10.34
CA ASN A 336 3.35 -3.10 -10.49
C ASN A 336 2.56 -4.08 -11.38
N LEU A 337 3.22 -4.73 -12.34
CA LEU A 337 2.62 -5.84 -13.09
C LEU A 337 2.27 -7.03 -12.17
N TYR A 338 3.12 -7.38 -11.20
CA TYR A 338 2.82 -8.45 -10.24
C TYR A 338 1.84 -8.03 -9.16
N LYS A 339 2.01 -6.81 -8.61
CA LYS A 339 1.19 -6.28 -7.51
C LYS A 339 -0.24 -5.95 -7.93
N GLY A 340 -0.48 -5.69 -9.22
CA GLY A 340 -1.78 -5.30 -9.76
C GLY A 340 -2.03 -3.79 -9.78
N SER A 341 -1.13 -3.00 -9.21
CA SER A 341 -1.14 -1.54 -9.09
C SER A 341 -0.62 -0.83 -10.33
N ILE A 342 -0.46 0.48 -10.25
CA ILE A 342 0.20 1.30 -11.28
C ILE A 342 1.48 1.95 -10.73
N PRO A 343 2.45 2.31 -11.60
CA PRO A 343 3.70 2.92 -11.17
C PRO A 343 3.51 4.23 -10.40
N ALA A 344 4.31 4.42 -9.34
CA ALA A 344 4.44 5.69 -8.64
C ALA A 344 5.27 6.70 -9.44
N ARG A 345 6.23 6.20 -10.25
CA ARG A 345 7.10 7.00 -11.10
C ARG A 345 6.39 7.40 -12.38
N MET A 346 6.47 8.67 -12.74
CA MET A 346 6.04 9.18 -14.05
C MET A 346 6.98 8.68 -15.17
N GLY A 347 6.45 8.55 -16.39
CA GLY A 347 7.22 8.21 -17.59
C GLY A 347 7.50 6.71 -17.78
N VAL A 348 7.00 5.83 -16.92
CA VAL A 348 7.09 4.37 -17.12
C VAL A 348 6.22 3.97 -18.30
N SER A 349 6.74 3.08 -19.20
CA SER A 349 5.98 2.57 -20.34
C SER A 349 4.73 1.82 -19.89
N THR A 350 3.61 2.09 -20.55
CA THR A 350 2.33 1.42 -20.27
C THR A 350 2.04 0.22 -21.15
N GLU A 351 2.93 -0.11 -22.10
CA GLU A 351 2.71 -1.15 -23.13
C GLU A 351 2.43 -2.55 -22.59
N LYS A 352 2.98 -2.88 -21.40
CA LYS A 352 2.78 -4.20 -20.77
C LYS A 352 1.61 -4.23 -19.79
N PHE A 353 1.04 -3.06 -19.45
CA PHE A 353 -0.07 -3.00 -18.51
C PHE A 353 -1.39 -3.37 -19.18
N ASP A 354 -2.22 -4.09 -18.43
CA ASP A 354 -3.55 -4.50 -18.88
C ASP A 354 -4.55 -3.33 -18.92
N GLU A 355 -5.72 -3.57 -19.51
CA GLU A 355 -6.78 -2.57 -19.65
C GLU A 355 -7.25 -1.97 -18.32
N CYS A 356 -7.25 -2.75 -17.23
CA CYS A 356 -7.63 -2.27 -15.91
C CYS A 356 -6.60 -1.27 -15.36
N ALA A 357 -5.31 -1.55 -15.52
CA ALA A 357 -4.24 -0.65 -15.10
C ALA A 357 -4.24 0.63 -15.95
N VAL A 358 -4.37 0.52 -17.27
CA VAL A 358 -4.47 1.67 -18.17
C VAL A 358 -5.69 2.53 -17.80
N LYS A 359 -6.84 1.90 -17.54
CA LYS A 359 -8.03 2.62 -17.05
C LYS A 359 -7.76 3.32 -15.72
N SER A 360 -7.07 2.67 -14.77
CA SER A 360 -6.70 3.30 -13.48
C SER A 360 -5.84 4.56 -13.68
N MET A 361 -4.86 4.53 -14.59
CA MET A 361 -4.02 5.69 -14.91
C MET A 361 -4.83 6.86 -15.50
N VAL A 362 -5.73 6.55 -16.45
CA VAL A 362 -6.61 7.57 -17.07
C VAL A 362 -7.58 8.17 -16.04
N ASP A 363 -8.21 7.32 -15.23
CA ASP A 363 -9.16 7.76 -14.21
C ASP A 363 -8.46 8.58 -13.11
N LEU A 364 -7.22 8.23 -12.70
CA LEU A 364 -6.41 9.00 -11.75
C LEU A 364 -6.15 10.42 -12.25
N GLN A 365 -5.75 10.55 -13.53
CA GLN A 365 -5.53 11.84 -14.13
C GLN A 365 -6.83 12.67 -14.14
N SER A 366 -7.92 12.06 -14.62
CA SER A 366 -9.24 12.72 -14.69
C SER A 366 -9.76 13.15 -13.32
N ALA A 367 -9.62 12.28 -12.29
CA ALA A 367 -10.02 12.61 -10.93
C ALA A 367 -9.15 13.73 -10.31
N SER A 368 -7.85 13.74 -10.62
CA SER A 368 -6.95 14.82 -10.18
C SER A 368 -7.34 16.16 -10.80
N GLU A 369 -7.65 16.19 -12.09
CA GLU A 369 -8.03 17.41 -12.82
C GLU A 369 -9.41 17.94 -12.38
N SER A 370 -10.35 17.04 -12.08
CA SER A 370 -11.72 17.40 -11.67
C SER A 370 -11.88 17.67 -10.16
N GLY A 371 -10.85 17.41 -9.36
CA GLY A 371 -10.93 17.49 -7.89
C GLY A 371 -11.70 16.34 -7.24
N ALA A 372 -11.88 15.22 -7.96
CA ALA A 372 -12.54 14.02 -7.48
C ALA A 372 -11.57 12.96 -6.89
N LEU A 373 -10.27 13.28 -6.82
CA LEU A 373 -9.24 12.45 -6.20
C LEU A 373 -9.22 12.65 -4.69
N VAL A 374 -9.32 11.57 -3.93
CA VAL A 374 -9.19 11.57 -2.48
C VAL A 374 -8.15 10.55 -2.02
N GLY A 375 -7.51 10.81 -0.88
CA GLY A 375 -6.65 9.84 -0.20
C GLY A 375 -7.48 8.80 0.55
N SER A 376 -7.05 7.55 0.58
CA SER A 376 -7.74 6.51 1.34
C SER A 376 -7.68 6.78 2.85
N MET A 377 -8.83 6.73 3.51
CA MET A 377 -8.96 6.75 4.97
C MET A 377 -8.52 5.41 5.55
N ALA A 378 -8.98 4.30 4.96
CA ALA A 378 -8.66 2.95 5.42
C ALA A 378 -7.17 2.59 5.29
N HIS A 379 -6.39 3.35 4.49
CA HIS A 379 -4.97 3.12 4.24
C HIS A 379 -4.09 4.32 4.67
N GLU A 380 -4.55 5.12 5.65
CA GLU A 380 -3.77 6.17 6.33
C GLU A 380 -3.30 7.33 5.43
N ILE A 381 -3.95 7.55 4.27
CA ILE A 381 -3.64 8.73 3.45
C ILE A 381 -4.47 9.95 3.91
N ALA A 382 -5.74 9.75 4.28
CA ALA A 382 -6.66 10.81 4.72
C ALA A 382 -6.78 10.92 6.24
N ALA A 383 -6.39 9.89 7.01
CA ALA A 383 -6.51 9.85 8.45
C ALA A 383 -5.26 9.23 9.10
N SER A 384 -4.86 9.71 10.28
CA SER A 384 -3.78 9.12 11.08
C SER A 384 -4.13 7.70 11.54
N GLY A 385 -3.14 6.92 11.95
CA GLY A 385 -3.36 5.56 12.43
C GLY A 385 -4.35 5.48 13.61
N ALA A 386 -4.34 6.46 14.51
CA ALA A 386 -5.28 6.54 15.63
C ALA A 386 -6.72 6.78 15.17
N ILE A 387 -6.93 7.79 14.33
CA ILE A 387 -8.26 8.15 13.79
C ILE A 387 -8.79 7.02 12.90
N ARG A 388 -7.95 6.44 12.02
CA ARG A 388 -8.29 5.27 11.23
C ARG A 388 -8.80 4.13 12.12
N GLY A 389 -8.05 3.80 13.18
CA GLY A 389 -8.43 2.74 14.12
C GLY A 389 -9.82 2.99 14.73
N ALA A 390 -10.05 4.20 15.22
CA ALA A 390 -11.34 4.60 15.79
C ALA A 390 -12.50 4.49 14.79
N ILE A 391 -12.29 4.89 13.53
CA ILE A 391 -13.28 4.74 12.46
C ILE A 391 -13.56 3.27 12.19
N LEU A 392 -12.51 2.45 12.04
CA LEU A 392 -12.64 1.02 11.74
C LEU A 392 -13.41 0.27 12.84
N ASP A 393 -13.19 0.61 14.10
CA ASP A 393 -13.90 -0.01 15.23
C ASP A 393 -15.42 0.23 15.12
N VAL A 394 -15.87 1.46 14.85
CA VAL A 394 -17.29 1.79 14.70
C VAL A 394 -17.88 1.15 13.44
N VAL A 395 -17.18 1.21 12.32
CA VAL A 395 -17.64 0.64 11.04
C VAL A 395 -17.78 -0.88 11.16
N THR A 396 -16.79 -1.56 11.71
CA THR A 396 -16.79 -3.02 11.89
C THR A 396 -17.88 -3.45 12.89
N GLU A 397 -18.05 -2.73 13.99
CA GLU A 397 -19.14 -3.01 14.94
C GLU A 397 -20.51 -2.84 14.29
N HIS A 398 -20.73 -1.74 13.53
CA HIS A 398 -21.98 -1.54 12.80
C HIS A 398 -22.22 -2.66 11.77
N PHE A 399 -21.20 -3.04 11.00
CA PHE A 399 -21.32 -4.09 9.98
C PHE A 399 -21.68 -5.45 10.57
N ASN A 400 -21.20 -5.78 11.78
CA ASN A 400 -21.29 -7.09 12.40
C ASN A 400 -22.30 -7.21 13.55
N SER A 401 -23.03 -6.13 13.89
CA SER A 401 -24.01 -6.12 14.99
C SER A 401 -25.36 -5.51 14.57
N ASP A 402 -26.30 -5.38 15.50
CA ASP A 402 -27.59 -4.71 15.29
C ASP A 402 -27.52 -3.19 15.57
N MET A 403 -26.31 -2.60 15.61
CA MET A 403 -26.16 -1.14 15.78
C MET A 403 -26.90 -0.41 14.67
N THR A 404 -27.78 0.53 15.03
CA THR A 404 -28.50 1.33 14.03
C THR A 404 -27.60 2.37 13.40
N SER A 405 -27.92 2.82 12.17
CA SER A 405 -27.17 3.87 11.49
C SER A 405 -27.18 5.20 12.23
N ASP A 406 -28.27 5.52 12.97
CA ASP A 406 -28.33 6.71 13.83
C ASP A 406 -27.31 6.64 14.98
N VAL A 407 -27.14 5.49 15.60
CA VAL A 407 -26.14 5.27 16.66
C VAL A 407 -24.74 5.27 16.06
N ALA A 408 -24.55 4.68 14.89
CA ALA A 408 -23.25 4.61 14.24
C ALA A 408 -22.68 5.98 13.89
N VAL A 409 -23.50 6.92 13.37
CA VAL A 409 -23.01 8.29 13.03
C VAL A 409 -22.62 9.08 14.28
N GLU A 410 -23.36 8.95 15.39
CA GLU A 410 -22.99 9.62 16.65
C GLU A 410 -21.69 9.05 17.23
N ARG A 411 -21.57 7.71 17.25
CA ARG A 411 -20.34 7.04 17.72
C ARG A 411 -19.15 7.31 16.83
N LEU A 412 -19.34 7.44 15.52
CA LEU A 412 -18.25 7.77 14.59
C LEU A 412 -17.69 9.16 14.89
N ALA A 413 -18.56 10.16 15.09
CA ALA A 413 -18.10 11.50 15.44
C ALA A 413 -17.38 11.55 16.79
N GLU A 414 -17.94 10.89 17.82
CA GLU A 414 -17.32 10.78 19.13
C GLU A 414 -15.97 10.06 19.09
N ALA A 415 -15.87 8.96 18.35
CA ALA A 415 -14.64 8.18 18.20
C ALA A 415 -13.52 8.96 17.51
N ILE A 416 -13.86 9.74 16.48
CA ILE A 416 -12.89 10.61 15.79
C ILE A 416 -12.42 11.74 16.72
N GLU A 417 -13.34 12.41 17.45
CA GLU A 417 -13.01 13.47 18.42
C GLU A 417 -12.09 12.96 19.53
N LEU A 418 -12.29 11.76 20.03
CA LEU A 418 -11.46 11.16 21.07
C LEU A 418 -10.08 10.69 20.59
N ALA A 419 -9.92 10.48 19.29
CA ALA A 419 -8.67 10.01 18.65
C ALA A 419 -7.78 11.16 18.15
N GLU A 420 -8.28 12.41 18.16
CA GLU A 420 -7.51 13.63 17.85
C GLU A 420 -6.55 14.00 18.98
#